data_cc15a2ce654973dbbd67bf8f3fb4721d
#
_entry.id   cc15a2ce654973dbbd67bf8f3fb4721d
#
_cell.length_a   1.000
_cell.length_b   1.000
_cell.length_c   1.000
_cell.angle_alpha   90.00
_cell.angle_beta   90.00
_cell.angle_gamma   90.00
#
_symmetry.space_group_name_H-M   'P 1'
#
loop_
_entity.id
_entity.type
_entity.pdbx_description
1 polymer ?
#
loop_
_entity_poly.entity_id
_entity_poly.type
_entity_poly.pdbx_seq_one_letter_code
_entity_poly.pdbx_strand_id
1 'polypeptide(L)'
;MAEKGKGSFGYLKKQAIKQGLFALGLLAVCATIFLIGFFWLTQHNTILTVIAVLGMLPVAKFIVSMILFMKAERFSCAPHLYEEVMKIAGDRKDDLLAGFDFYLTSYDKNFPLSVACVAKDCLIAYTPSENCDCNKCKEHFEEYMKKNGISGINVKVFTDEKKFLERFKQVRDDETNENEKAMYRLLLNLSL
;
A
#
# COMPACT_ATOMS: atom_id res chain seq x y z
N MET A 1 12.40 7.60 14.33
CA MET A 1 12.36 7.67 12.83
C MET A 1 11.67 6.42 12.36
N ALA A 2 10.36 6.51 12.01
CA ALA A 2 9.64 5.35 11.49
C ALA A 2 10.34 4.85 10.24
N GLU A 3 10.63 3.56 10.19
CA GLU A 3 11.15 2.87 9.02
C GLU A 3 10.33 3.27 7.79
N LYS A 4 11.01 3.53 6.67
CA LYS A 4 10.40 3.86 5.37
C LYS A 4 9.67 2.64 4.76
N GLY A 5 8.78 2.03 5.54
CA GLY A 5 8.00 0.85 5.22
C GLY A 5 6.57 1.18 4.80
N LYS A 6 5.75 0.14 4.68
CA LYS A 6 4.30 0.25 4.47
C LYS A 6 3.68 1.13 5.55
N GLY A 7 2.73 1.99 5.17
CA GLY A 7 2.11 2.95 6.08
C GLY A 7 2.88 4.27 6.25
N SER A 8 4.02 4.47 5.56
CA SER A 8 4.72 5.76 5.55
C SER A 8 4.23 6.66 4.41
N PHE A 9 4.22 7.98 4.64
CA PHE A 9 3.87 8.97 3.63
C PHE A 9 4.76 8.86 2.38
N GLY A 10 4.15 8.81 1.19
CA GLY A 10 4.84 8.68 -0.09
C GLY A 10 5.38 7.27 -0.38
N TYR A 11 4.95 6.26 0.37
CA TYR A 11 5.38 4.86 0.16
C TYR A 11 5.02 4.36 -1.24
N LEU A 12 3.78 4.57 -1.69
CA LEU A 12 3.29 4.10 -2.99
C LEU A 12 4.13 4.63 -4.15
N LYS A 13 4.45 5.93 -4.13
CA LYS A 13 5.32 6.57 -5.14
C LYS A 13 6.72 5.97 -5.17
N LYS A 14 7.33 5.79 -4.00
CA LYS A 14 8.67 5.18 -3.89
C LYS A 14 8.69 3.76 -4.43
N GLN A 15 7.64 2.97 -4.13
CA GLN A 15 7.53 1.60 -4.64
C GLN A 15 7.31 1.56 -6.14
N ALA A 16 6.48 2.45 -6.71
CA ALA A 16 6.29 2.55 -8.16
C ALA A 16 7.63 2.79 -8.88
N ILE A 17 8.42 3.76 -8.41
CA ILE A 17 9.74 4.07 -8.99
C ILE A 17 10.70 2.89 -8.82
N LYS A 18 10.74 2.27 -7.64
CA LYS A 18 11.60 1.12 -7.36
C LYS A 18 11.29 -0.07 -8.29
N GLN A 19 10.00 -0.40 -8.45
CA GLN A 19 9.58 -1.49 -9.34
C GLN A 19 9.92 -1.17 -10.81
N GLY A 20 9.73 0.08 -11.25
CA GLY A 20 10.10 0.53 -12.59
C GLY A 20 11.61 0.42 -12.85
N LEU A 21 12.45 0.80 -11.89
CA LEU A 21 13.90 0.69 -12.00
C LEU A 21 14.36 -0.78 -12.08
N PHE A 22 13.76 -1.67 -11.28
CA PHE A 22 14.05 -3.10 -11.36
C PHE A 22 13.61 -3.70 -12.71
N ALA A 23 12.43 -3.32 -13.21
CA ALA A 23 11.96 -3.76 -14.52
C ALA A 23 12.93 -3.35 -15.64
N LEU A 24 13.37 -2.09 -15.62
CA LEU A 24 14.29 -1.54 -16.62
C LEU A 24 15.67 -2.21 -16.55
N GLY A 25 16.22 -2.40 -15.36
CA GLY A 25 17.50 -3.09 -15.16
C GLY A 25 17.47 -4.53 -15.66
N LEU A 26 16.41 -5.26 -15.30
CA LEU A 26 16.27 -6.66 -15.71
C LEU A 26 16.04 -6.79 -17.22
N LEU A 27 15.28 -5.85 -17.81
CA LEU A 27 15.05 -5.78 -19.26
C LEU A 27 16.37 -5.53 -19.99
N ALA A 28 17.23 -4.63 -19.49
CA ALA A 28 18.53 -4.38 -20.08
C ALA A 28 19.43 -5.63 -20.05
N VAL A 29 19.41 -6.39 -18.95
CA VAL A 29 20.15 -7.66 -18.85
C VAL A 29 19.62 -8.69 -19.86
N CYS A 30 18.31 -8.87 -19.94
CA CYS A 30 17.72 -9.80 -20.92
C CYS A 30 18.03 -9.39 -22.36
N ALA A 31 17.99 -8.08 -22.67
CA ALA A 31 18.33 -7.57 -23.99
C ALA A 31 19.80 -7.81 -24.35
N THR A 32 20.73 -7.61 -23.41
CA THR A 32 22.16 -7.89 -23.65
C THR A 32 22.42 -9.37 -23.89
N ILE A 33 21.80 -10.26 -23.11
CA ILE A 33 21.93 -11.73 -23.33
C ILE A 33 21.38 -12.11 -24.72
N PHE A 34 20.23 -11.54 -25.09
CA PHE A 34 19.62 -11.78 -26.40
C PHE A 34 20.53 -11.31 -27.54
N LEU A 35 21.09 -10.10 -27.45
CA LEU A 35 21.97 -9.51 -28.45
C LEU A 35 23.26 -10.33 -28.60
N ILE A 36 23.87 -10.76 -27.51
CA ILE A 36 25.05 -11.61 -27.52
C ILE A 36 24.70 -12.94 -28.23
N GLY A 37 23.58 -13.57 -27.90
CA GLY A 37 23.13 -14.78 -28.56
C GLY A 37 22.88 -14.61 -30.06
N PHE A 38 22.31 -13.44 -30.44
CA PHE A 38 21.99 -13.13 -31.83
C PHE A 38 23.23 -12.82 -32.70
N PHE A 39 24.17 -12.03 -32.18
CA PHE A 39 25.34 -11.59 -32.97
C PHE A 39 26.51 -12.56 -32.93
N TRP A 40 26.74 -13.30 -31.84
CA TRP A 40 27.90 -14.18 -31.70
C TRP A 40 27.63 -15.63 -32.06
N LEU A 41 26.42 -16.10 -31.90
CA LEU A 41 26.05 -17.47 -32.23
C LEU A 41 25.18 -17.42 -33.50
N THR A 42 25.75 -17.77 -34.63
CA THR A 42 25.16 -17.73 -35.99
C THR A 42 23.89 -18.59 -36.15
N GLN A 43 23.40 -19.24 -35.09
CA GLN A 43 22.20 -20.07 -35.10
C GLN A 43 21.12 -19.44 -34.20
N HIS A 44 19.95 -19.14 -34.79
CA HIS A 44 18.81 -18.48 -34.14
C HIS A 44 18.15 -19.28 -33.00
N ASN A 45 18.44 -20.55 -32.81
CA ASN A 45 17.83 -21.43 -31.79
C ASN A 45 18.81 -21.79 -30.68
N THR A 46 19.42 -20.83 -30.05
CA THR A 46 20.41 -21.07 -29.00
C THR A 46 19.76 -21.10 -27.61
N ILE A 47 20.34 -21.86 -26.69
CA ILE A 47 19.98 -21.85 -25.25
C ILE A 47 19.93 -20.44 -24.69
N LEU A 48 20.78 -19.52 -25.14
CA LEU A 48 20.81 -18.12 -24.74
C LEU A 48 19.51 -17.38 -25.09
N THR A 49 18.92 -17.66 -26.26
CA THR A 49 17.63 -17.08 -26.66
C THR A 49 16.50 -17.56 -25.74
N VAL A 50 16.50 -18.84 -25.39
CA VAL A 50 15.52 -19.42 -24.45
C VAL A 50 15.66 -18.77 -23.05
N ILE A 51 16.89 -18.64 -22.57
CA ILE A 51 17.17 -17.98 -21.27
C ILE A 51 16.71 -16.52 -21.30
N ALA A 52 16.98 -15.78 -22.36
CA ALA A 52 16.55 -14.38 -22.50
C ALA A 52 15.02 -14.26 -22.51
N VAL A 53 14.31 -15.15 -23.20
CA VAL A 53 12.84 -15.16 -23.24
C VAL A 53 12.25 -15.51 -21.85
N LEU A 54 12.80 -16.53 -21.17
CA LEU A 54 12.37 -16.88 -19.81
C LEU A 54 12.65 -15.74 -18.82
N GLY A 55 13.74 -15.00 -19.00
CA GLY A 55 14.06 -13.81 -18.21
C GLY A 55 13.07 -12.67 -18.37
N MET A 56 12.26 -12.63 -19.44
CA MET A 56 11.20 -11.63 -19.62
C MET A 56 10.00 -11.84 -18.68
N LEU A 57 9.78 -13.04 -18.15
CA LEU A 57 8.67 -13.30 -17.21
C LEU A 57 8.76 -12.44 -15.93
N PRO A 58 9.90 -12.39 -15.20
CA PRO A 58 10.03 -11.50 -14.06
C PRO A 58 9.96 -10.01 -14.46
N VAL A 59 10.42 -9.62 -15.65
CA VAL A 59 10.25 -8.23 -16.14
C VAL A 59 8.77 -7.87 -16.20
N ALA A 60 7.94 -8.74 -16.78
CA ALA A 60 6.49 -8.52 -16.85
C ALA A 60 5.86 -8.35 -15.46
N LYS A 61 6.27 -9.17 -14.47
CA LYS A 61 5.83 -9.05 -13.09
C LYS A 61 6.14 -7.66 -12.51
N PHE A 62 7.36 -7.16 -12.69
CA PHE A 62 7.75 -5.84 -12.18
C PHE A 62 6.99 -4.70 -12.88
N ILE A 63 6.74 -4.81 -14.19
CA ILE A 63 5.93 -3.84 -14.94
C ILE A 63 4.49 -3.80 -14.41
N VAL A 64 3.85 -4.96 -14.22
CA VAL A 64 2.49 -5.03 -13.67
C VAL A 64 2.44 -4.43 -12.26
N SER A 65 3.41 -4.75 -11.42
CA SER A 65 3.52 -4.18 -10.06
C SER A 65 3.68 -2.66 -10.12
N MET A 66 4.54 -2.13 -11.00
CA MET A 66 4.72 -0.70 -11.21
C MET A 66 3.39 0.00 -11.57
N ILE A 67 2.66 -0.56 -12.55
CA ILE A 67 1.37 -0.02 -12.98
C ILE A 67 0.37 0.00 -11.82
N LEU A 68 0.36 -1.06 -10.99
CA LEU A 68 -0.52 -1.15 -9.84
C LEU A 68 -0.21 -0.07 -8.80
N PHE A 69 1.07 0.12 -8.46
CA PHE A 69 1.50 1.19 -7.55
C PHE A 69 1.22 2.60 -8.12
N MET A 70 1.39 2.81 -9.44
CA MET A 70 1.03 4.08 -10.08
C MET A 70 -0.47 4.38 -10.03
N LYS A 71 -1.32 3.35 -10.18
CA LYS A 71 -2.77 3.51 -9.98
C LYS A 71 -3.12 3.83 -8.54
N ALA A 72 -2.46 3.18 -7.58
CA ALA A 72 -2.65 3.42 -6.16
C ALA A 72 -2.18 4.82 -5.73
N GLU A 73 -1.09 5.34 -6.32
CA GLU A 73 -0.53 6.67 -6.03
C GLU A 73 -1.54 7.80 -6.25
N ARG A 74 -2.50 7.65 -7.16
CA ARG A 74 -3.56 8.67 -7.40
C ARG A 74 -4.41 8.94 -6.17
N PHE A 75 -4.46 8.01 -5.23
CA PHE A 75 -5.21 8.07 -3.99
C PHE A 75 -4.30 8.22 -2.77
N SER A 76 -3.05 8.54 -2.98
CA SER A 76 -2.07 8.77 -1.92
C SER A 76 -2.47 9.99 -1.08
N CYS A 77 -1.99 10.02 0.14
CA CYS A 77 -2.28 11.10 1.07
C CYS A 77 -1.77 12.44 0.52
N ALA A 78 -2.65 13.43 0.49
CA ALA A 78 -2.26 14.79 0.09
C ALA A 78 -1.34 15.43 1.15
N PRO A 79 -0.35 16.25 0.75
CA PRO A 79 0.60 16.85 1.69
C PRO A 79 -0.07 17.67 2.80
N HIS A 80 -1.13 18.42 2.47
CA HIS A 80 -1.88 19.21 3.47
C HIS A 80 -2.52 18.33 4.55
N LEU A 81 -3.13 17.20 4.13
CA LEU A 81 -3.75 16.26 5.07
C LEU A 81 -2.69 15.58 5.95
N TYR A 82 -1.54 15.23 5.39
CA TYR A 82 -0.41 14.72 6.15
C TYR A 82 0.04 15.70 7.24
N GLU A 83 0.22 16.99 6.89
CA GLU A 83 0.62 18.03 7.83
C GLU A 83 -0.42 18.23 8.92
N GLU A 84 -1.73 18.24 8.59
CA GLU A 84 -2.80 18.38 9.57
C GLU A 84 -2.87 17.18 10.52
N VAL A 85 -2.79 15.95 10.01
CA VAL A 85 -2.74 14.74 10.84
C VAL A 85 -1.54 14.76 11.76
N MET A 86 -0.34 15.11 11.26
CA MET A 86 0.87 15.20 12.07
C MET A 86 0.81 16.32 13.11
N LYS A 87 0.17 17.45 12.79
CA LYS A 87 -0.07 18.54 13.73
C LYS A 87 -1.04 18.13 14.85
N ILE A 88 -2.09 17.39 14.50
CA ILE A 88 -3.03 16.87 15.49
C ILE A 88 -2.34 15.79 16.36
N ALA A 89 -1.56 14.88 15.77
CA ALA A 89 -0.82 13.86 16.51
C ALA A 89 0.18 14.45 17.52
N GLY A 90 0.84 15.55 17.15
CA GLY A 90 1.75 16.29 18.04
C GLY A 90 2.86 15.40 18.62
N ASP A 91 3.00 15.39 19.93
CA ASP A 91 4.05 14.63 20.63
C ASP A 91 3.80 13.11 20.64
N ARG A 92 2.58 12.66 20.34
CA ARG A 92 2.19 11.24 20.33
C ARG A 92 2.34 10.56 18.96
N LYS A 93 2.95 11.21 17.98
CA LYS A 93 3.13 10.68 16.62
C LYS A 93 3.83 9.32 16.54
N ASP A 94 4.69 9.00 17.50
CA ASP A 94 5.45 7.75 17.54
C ASP A 94 4.67 6.61 18.24
N ASP A 95 3.75 6.94 19.13
CA ASP A 95 2.91 5.99 19.87
C ASP A 95 1.59 5.69 19.17
N LEU A 96 1.15 6.59 18.31
CA LEU A 96 -0.12 6.46 17.61
C LEU A 96 -0.01 5.43 16.48
N LEU A 97 -0.93 4.46 16.44
CA LEU A 97 -1.05 3.48 15.36
C LEU A 97 -1.72 4.10 14.14
N ALA A 98 -1.06 5.09 13.55
CA ALA A 98 -1.52 5.78 12.36
C ALA A 98 -0.55 5.57 11.19
N GLY A 99 -1.10 5.47 9.99
CA GLY A 99 -0.31 5.32 8.78
C GLY A 99 -0.98 5.94 7.57
N PHE A 100 -0.22 6.00 6.49
CA PHE A 100 -0.57 6.69 5.26
C PHE A 100 -0.43 5.76 4.06
N ASP A 101 -1.06 6.13 2.94
CA ASP A 101 -0.88 5.51 1.64
C ASP A 101 -1.21 4.00 1.61
N PHE A 102 -2.33 3.62 2.23
CA PHE A 102 -2.82 2.25 2.16
C PHE A 102 -3.63 2.02 0.88
N TYR A 103 -3.39 0.91 0.23
CA TYR A 103 -4.17 0.48 -0.91
C TYR A 103 -4.51 -1.00 -0.75
N LEU A 104 -5.74 -1.26 -0.36
CA LEU A 104 -6.23 -2.62 -0.15
C LEU A 104 -6.76 -3.18 -1.46
N THR A 105 -6.31 -4.37 -1.80
CA THR A 105 -6.78 -5.08 -2.99
C THR A 105 -7.66 -6.24 -2.57
N SER A 106 -8.87 -6.27 -3.11
CA SER A 106 -9.79 -7.38 -2.97
C SER A 106 -10.11 -7.98 -4.35
N TYR A 107 -10.71 -9.16 -4.38
CA TYR A 107 -11.10 -9.81 -5.61
C TYR A 107 -12.06 -8.96 -6.46
N ASP A 108 -13.04 -8.31 -5.80
CA ASP A 108 -14.07 -7.55 -6.51
C ASP A 108 -13.73 -6.06 -6.66
N LYS A 109 -13.13 -5.46 -5.64
CA LYS A 109 -12.90 -4.01 -5.58
C LYS A 109 -11.60 -3.69 -4.85
N ASN A 110 -11.04 -2.53 -5.18
CA ASN A 110 -9.91 -1.96 -4.47
C ASN A 110 -10.39 -0.86 -3.53
N PHE A 111 -9.79 -0.77 -2.35
CA PHE A 111 -10.12 0.24 -1.36
C PHE A 111 -8.89 1.11 -1.09
N PRO A 112 -8.80 2.29 -1.73
CA PRO A 112 -7.73 3.24 -1.46
C PRO A 112 -8.03 3.98 -0.15
N LEU A 113 -7.09 3.95 0.79
CA LEU A 113 -7.17 4.66 2.06
C LEU A 113 -5.95 5.56 2.20
N SER A 114 -6.14 6.87 2.12
CA SER A 114 -5.04 7.84 2.21
C SER A 114 -4.42 7.88 3.61
N VAL A 115 -5.28 7.77 4.63
CA VAL A 115 -4.86 7.75 6.04
C VAL A 115 -5.72 6.72 6.77
N ALA A 116 -5.12 5.97 7.68
CA ALA A 116 -5.83 5.12 8.61
C ALA A 116 -5.17 5.15 9.99
N CYS A 117 -5.99 5.08 11.02
CA CYS A 117 -5.55 5.06 12.42
C CYS A 117 -6.36 4.03 13.20
N VAL A 118 -5.70 3.31 14.10
CA VAL A 118 -6.33 2.38 15.03
C VAL A 118 -6.17 2.93 16.44
N ALA A 119 -7.28 3.27 17.07
CA ALA A 119 -7.31 3.76 18.46
C ALA A 119 -8.73 3.60 19.02
N LYS A 120 -8.87 3.40 20.33
CA LYS A 120 -10.14 3.29 21.05
C LYS A 120 -11.05 2.20 20.47
N ASP A 121 -10.48 1.02 20.26
CA ASP A 121 -11.16 -0.12 19.63
C ASP A 121 -11.89 0.26 18.32
N CYS A 122 -11.32 1.23 17.58
CA CYS A 122 -11.86 1.70 16.32
C CYS A 122 -10.75 1.83 15.28
N LEU A 123 -10.97 1.27 14.09
CA LEU A 123 -10.21 1.60 12.89
C LEU A 123 -10.94 2.75 12.19
N ILE A 124 -10.30 3.90 12.15
CA ILE A 124 -10.77 5.06 11.38
C ILE A 124 -9.90 5.22 10.15
N ALA A 125 -10.51 5.38 8.99
CA ALA A 125 -9.80 5.55 7.73
C ALA A 125 -10.45 6.64 6.88
N TYR A 126 -9.63 7.32 6.09
CA TYR A 126 -10.08 8.31 5.12
C TYR A 126 -9.76 7.83 3.70
N THR A 127 -10.73 7.96 2.81
CA THR A 127 -10.56 7.71 1.38
C THR A 127 -10.91 8.95 0.57
N PRO A 128 -10.03 9.40 -0.36
CA PRO A 128 -10.35 10.50 -1.28
C PRO A 128 -11.21 10.05 -2.47
N SER A 129 -11.50 8.75 -2.59
CA SER A 129 -12.28 8.21 -3.70
C SER A 129 -13.77 8.29 -3.41
N GLU A 130 -14.49 9.13 -4.13
CA GLU A 130 -15.95 9.21 -4.07
C GLU A 130 -16.64 7.89 -4.46
N ASN A 131 -16.00 7.09 -5.30
CA ASN A 131 -16.50 5.79 -5.75
C ASN A 131 -16.15 4.63 -4.79
N CYS A 132 -15.51 4.92 -3.66
CA CYS A 132 -15.19 3.90 -2.66
C CYS A 132 -16.46 3.48 -1.93
N ASP A 133 -16.77 2.19 -2.00
CA ASP A 133 -17.86 1.59 -1.26
C ASP A 133 -17.42 1.34 0.20
N CYS A 134 -17.71 2.31 1.07
CA CYS A 134 -17.31 2.25 2.48
C CYS A 134 -17.90 1.04 3.21
N ASN A 135 -19.10 0.57 2.83
CA ASN A 135 -19.73 -0.59 3.45
C ASN A 135 -18.98 -1.87 3.08
N LYS A 136 -18.65 -2.04 1.79
CA LYS A 136 -17.85 -3.20 1.35
C LYS A 136 -16.42 -3.16 1.90
N CYS A 137 -15.85 -1.98 2.05
CA CYS A 137 -14.55 -1.83 2.71
C CYS A 137 -14.61 -2.29 4.18
N LYS A 138 -15.67 -1.91 4.89
CA LYS A 138 -15.92 -2.37 6.27
C LYS A 138 -16.12 -3.89 6.34
N GLU A 139 -16.95 -4.47 5.49
CA GLU A 139 -17.17 -5.92 5.41
C GLU A 139 -15.86 -6.68 5.14
N HIS A 140 -15.04 -6.15 4.24
CA HIS A 140 -13.73 -6.70 3.93
C HIS A 140 -12.83 -6.75 5.17
N PHE A 141 -12.76 -5.67 5.95
CA PHE A 141 -12.01 -5.65 7.21
C PHE A 141 -12.60 -6.63 8.23
N GLU A 142 -13.91 -6.67 8.40
CA GLU A 142 -14.59 -7.58 9.34
C GLU A 142 -14.33 -9.05 9.01
N GLU A 143 -14.31 -9.41 7.74
CA GLU A 143 -13.97 -10.77 7.29
C GLU A 143 -12.52 -11.15 7.68
N TYR A 144 -11.56 -10.25 7.41
CA TYR A 144 -10.17 -10.51 7.76
C TYR A 144 -9.90 -10.47 9.25
N MET A 145 -10.59 -9.61 10.01
CA MET A 145 -10.54 -9.62 11.47
C MET A 145 -10.99 -10.95 12.03
N LYS A 146 -12.13 -11.49 11.56
CA LYS A 146 -12.61 -12.82 11.96
C LYS A 146 -11.60 -13.92 11.66
N LYS A 147 -11.00 -13.91 10.46
CA LYS A 147 -9.97 -14.89 10.07
C LYS A 147 -8.71 -14.84 10.94
N ASN A 148 -8.40 -13.68 11.50
CA ASN A 148 -7.21 -13.47 12.34
C ASN A 148 -7.53 -13.46 13.85
N GLY A 149 -8.77 -13.76 14.25
CA GLY A 149 -9.15 -13.80 15.66
C GLY A 149 -9.19 -12.44 16.35
N ILE A 150 -9.28 -11.34 15.58
CA ILE A 150 -9.38 -9.97 16.09
C ILE A 150 -10.88 -9.66 16.28
N SER A 151 -11.26 -9.23 17.47
CA SER A 151 -12.66 -8.91 17.82
C SER A 151 -12.74 -7.59 18.58
N GLY A 152 -13.93 -6.97 18.57
CA GLY A 152 -14.16 -5.74 19.33
C GLY A 152 -13.74 -4.44 18.66
N ILE A 153 -13.14 -4.49 17.46
CA ILE A 153 -12.73 -3.28 16.73
C ILE A 153 -13.83 -2.87 15.73
N ASN A 154 -14.28 -1.63 15.85
CA ASN A 154 -15.26 -1.06 14.93
C ASN A 154 -14.56 -0.34 13.77
N VAL A 155 -14.96 -0.64 12.54
CA VAL A 155 -14.38 -0.02 11.34
C VAL A 155 -15.25 1.15 10.88
N LYS A 156 -14.64 2.33 10.71
CA LYS A 156 -15.28 3.53 10.16
C LYS A 156 -14.43 4.12 9.05
N VAL A 157 -15.00 4.17 7.85
CA VAL A 157 -14.37 4.77 6.67
C VAL A 157 -15.09 6.07 6.34
N PHE A 158 -14.31 7.14 6.18
CA PHE A 158 -14.79 8.48 5.88
C PHE A 158 -14.39 8.88 4.46
N THR A 159 -15.32 9.51 3.75
CA THR A 159 -15.09 10.19 2.47
C THR A 159 -14.96 11.70 2.63
N ASP A 160 -15.34 12.22 3.81
CA ASP A 160 -15.22 13.62 4.18
C ASP A 160 -14.01 13.81 5.10
N GLU A 161 -13.05 14.61 4.63
CA GLU A 161 -11.80 14.90 5.32
C GLU A 161 -12.03 15.57 6.69
N LYS A 162 -12.97 16.53 6.77
CA LYS A 162 -13.26 17.25 8.01
C LYS A 162 -13.78 16.32 9.09
N LYS A 163 -14.73 15.45 8.73
CA LYS A 163 -15.29 14.45 9.66
C LYS A 163 -14.25 13.46 10.13
N PHE A 164 -13.33 13.05 9.22
CA PHE A 164 -12.20 12.21 9.59
C PHE A 164 -11.29 12.90 10.60
N LEU A 165 -10.88 14.15 10.35
CA LEU A 165 -9.99 14.90 11.24
C LEU A 165 -10.63 15.19 12.60
N GLU A 166 -11.93 15.50 12.66
CA GLU A 166 -12.68 15.64 13.91
C GLU A 166 -12.64 14.34 14.73
N ARG A 167 -12.90 13.20 14.06
CA ARG A 167 -12.85 11.89 14.73
C ARG A 167 -11.45 11.53 15.17
N PHE A 168 -10.44 11.82 14.36
CA PHE A 168 -9.05 11.59 14.68
C PHE A 168 -8.61 12.37 15.93
N LYS A 169 -9.04 13.63 16.09
CA LYS A 169 -8.80 14.44 17.30
C LYS A 169 -9.38 13.80 18.56
N GLN A 170 -10.54 13.15 18.45
CA GLN A 170 -11.23 12.52 19.59
C GLN A 170 -10.55 11.24 20.10
N VAL A 171 -9.83 10.53 19.23
CA VAL A 171 -9.22 9.22 19.56
C VAL A 171 -7.71 9.29 19.78
N ARG A 172 -7.06 10.42 19.48
CA ARG A 172 -5.60 10.55 19.55
C ARG A 172 -4.98 10.34 20.92
N ASP A 173 -5.74 10.65 21.98
CA ASP A 173 -5.23 10.68 23.36
C ASP A 173 -5.37 9.33 24.09
N ASP A 174 -5.93 8.33 23.43
CA ASP A 174 -6.12 7.00 24.01
C ASP A 174 -4.82 6.19 24.05
N GLU A 175 -4.68 5.35 25.06
CA GLU A 175 -3.58 4.38 25.15
C GLU A 175 -3.84 3.21 24.19
N THR A 176 -2.78 2.74 23.57
CA THR A 176 -2.86 1.67 22.57
C THR A 176 -2.83 0.30 23.24
N ASN A 177 -3.79 -0.57 22.92
CA ASN A 177 -3.85 -1.94 23.42
C ASN A 177 -3.25 -2.95 22.41
N GLU A 178 -3.01 -4.21 22.86
CA GLU A 178 -2.44 -5.24 21.99
C GLU A 178 -3.36 -5.65 20.83
N ASN A 179 -4.67 -5.58 21.01
CA ASN A 179 -5.67 -5.88 19.98
C ASN A 179 -5.62 -4.84 18.85
N GLU A 180 -5.42 -3.58 19.19
CA GLU A 180 -5.23 -2.49 18.24
C GLU A 180 -3.92 -2.63 17.45
N LYS A 181 -2.84 -3.04 18.11
CA LYS A 181 -1.57 -3.36 17.42
C LYS A 181 -1.73 -4.51 16.45
N ALA A 182 -2.50 -5.56 16.83
CA ALA A 182 -2.81 -6.67 15.94
C ALA A 182 -3.60 -6.19 14.71
N MET A 183 -4.60 -5.32 14.91
CA MET A 183 -5.37 -4.72 13.82
C MET A 183 -4.52 -3.85 12.90
N TYR A 184 -3.62 -3.04 13.46
CA TYR A 184 -2.71 -2.21 12.65
C TYR A 184 -1.74 -3.07 11.81
N ARG A 185 -1.21 -4.16 12.39
CA ARG A 185 -0.42 -5.15 11.64
C ARG A 185 -1.22 -5.80 10.52
N LEU A 186 -2.49 -6.14 10.78
CA LEU A 186 -3.39 -6.67 9.76
C LEU A 186 -3.58 -5.66 8.62
N LEU A 187 -3.82 -4.39 8.93
CA LEU A 187 -3.94 -3.31 7.95
C LEU A 187 -2.68 -3.21 7.05
N LEU A 188 -1.49 -3.26 7.65
CA LEU A 188 -0.22 -3.25 6.92
C LEU A 188 -0.06 -4.48 6.01
N ASN A 189 -0.52 -5.65 6.45
CA ASN A 189 -0.42 -6.89 5.67
C ASN A 189 -1.40 -6.93 4.50
N LEU A 190 -2.60 -6.35 4.65
CA LEU A 190 -3.62 -6.28 3.60
C LEU A 190 -3.31 -5.21 2.54
N SER A 191 -2.51 -4.21 2.88
CA SER A 191 -2.08 -3.16 1.96
C SER A 191 -0.99 -3.65 0.99
N LEU A 192 -0.96 -3.02 -0.20
CA LEU A 192 0.10 -3.21 -1.22
C LEU A 192 1.50 -2.96 -0.68
#